data_11ec59046358674a2169b08ab6b7b4a2
#
_entry.id   11ec59046358674a2169b08ab6b7b4a2
#
_cell.length_a   1.000
_cell.length_b   1.000
_cell.length_c   1.000
_cell.angle_alpha   90.00
_cell.angle_beta   90.00
_cell.angle_gamma   90.00
#
_symmetry.space_group_name_H-M   'P 1'
#
loop_
_entity.id
_entity.type
_entity.pdbx_description
1 polymer ?
#
loop_
_entity_poly.entity_id
_entity_poly.type
_entity_poly.pdbx_seq_one_letter_code
_entity_poly.pdbx_strand_id
1 'polypeptide(L)'
;MSESSIDELVKKGAVAEVLGHCLDINGHLLASASGLGLPEDSFNRIPTVIAVAAGSRKAEAILAVTRHHHHACLVTDEGAATRIMELIRAEKAL
;
A
#
# COMPACT_ATOMS: atom_id res chain seq x y z
N MET A 1 -0.28 17.18 -4.27
CA MET A 1 1.13 16.95 -3.87
C MET A 1 2.05 17.39 -4.99
N SER A 2 3.08 18.17 -4.71
CA SER A 2 4.02 18.63 -5.72
C SER A 2 4.94 17.50 -6.17
N GLU A 3 5.53 17.64 -7.35
CA GLU A 3 6.47 16.66 -7.88
C GLU A 3 7.67 16.45 -6.97
N SER A 4 8.20 17.53 -6.38
CA SER A 4 9.30 17.44 -5.43
C SER A 4 8.92 16.72 -4.14
N SER A 5 7.68 16.86 -3.68
CA SER A 5 7.17 16.13 -2.51
C SER A 5 7.03 14.64 -2.80
N ILE A 6 6.60 14.29 -4.01
CA ILE A 6 6.52 12.91 -4.46
C ILE A 6 7.92 12.29 -4.49
N ASP A 7 8.90 13.02 -5.04
CA ASP A 7 10.29 12.56 -5.12
C ASP A 7 10.87 12.28 -3.72
N GLU A 8 10.61 13.16 -2.77
CA GLU A 8 11.05 12.96 -1.39
C GLU A 8 10.42 11.72 -0.76
N LEU A 9 9.14 11.48 -0.99
CA LEU A 9 8.44 10.31 -0.46
C LEU A 9 8.98 9.02 -1.08
N VAL A 10 9.25 9.02 -2.38
CA VAL A 10 9.85 7.86 -3.06
C VAL A 10 11.23 7.56 -2.48
N LYS A 11 12.04 8.57 -2.21
CA LYS A 11 13.35 8.40 -1.57
C LYS A 11 13.25 7.82 -0.17
N LYS A 12 12.15 8.11 0.55
CA LYS A 12 11.89 7.54 1.88
C LYS A 12 11.32 6.13 1.82
N GLY A 13 11.09 5.59 0.63
CA GLY A 13 10.59 4.24 0.44
C GLY A 13 9.10 4.13 0.20
N ALA A 14 8.43 5.22 -0.18
CA ALA A 14 7.01 5.18 -0.51
C ALA A 14 6.76 4.33 -1.75
N VAL A 15 5.86 3.36 -1.64
CA VAL A 15 5.47 2.48 -2.75
C VAL A 15 3.96 2.52 -3.02
N ALA A 16 3.18 3.13 -2.15
CA ALA A 16 1.73 3.18 -2.28
C ALA A 16 1.15 4.47 -1.71
N GLU A 17 0.03 4.86 -2.29
CA GLU A 17 -0.83 5.91 -1.72
C GLU A 17 -2.26 5.36 -1.69
N VAL A 18 -2.91 5.45 -0.55
CA VAL A 18 -4.31 5.05 -0.37
C VAL A 18 -5.01 6.08 0.50
N LEU A 19 -6.10 6.64 -0.03
CA LEU A 19 -6.94 7.62 0.68
C LEU A 19 -6.11 8.78 1.30
N GLY A 20 -5.08 9.24 0.58
CA GLY A 20 -4.22 10.33 1.05
C GLY A 20 -3.08 9.90 1.96
N HIS A 21 -2.93 8.61 2.23
CA HIS A 21 -1.86 8.07 3.07
C HIS A 21 -0.79 7.41 2.20
N CYS A 22 0.47 7.80 2.41
CA CYS A 22 1.61 7.21 1.70
C CYS A 22 2.26 6.14 2.57
N LEU A 23 2.49 4.97 2.01
CA LEU A 23 2.97 3.79 2.73
C LEU A 23 4.28 3.27 2.15
N ASP A 24 5.12 2.70 3.00
CA ASP A 24 6.27 1.93 2.55
C ASP A 24 5.88 0.46 2.28
N ILE A 25 6.82 -0.35 1.81
CA ILE A 25 6.55 -1.76 1.46
C ILE A 25 6.10 -2.59 2.66
N ASN A 26 6.43 -2.19 3.87
CA ASN A 26 6.01 -2.87 5.10
C ASN A 26 4.63 -2.42 5.59
N GLY A 27 4.00 -1.48 4.90
CA GLY A 27 2.71 -0.93 5.29
C GLY A 27 2.79 0.16 6.34
N HIS A 28 3.98 0.70 6.60
CA HIS A 28 4.15 1.79 7.55
C HIS A 28 3.76 3.12 6.92
N LEU A 29 3.06 3.95 7.68
CA LEU A 29 2.63 5.26 7.25
C LEU A 29 3.84 6.21 7.21
N LEU A 30 4.12 6.78 6.03
CA LEU A 30 5.19 7.76 5.84
C LEU A 30 4.68 9.19 5.88
N ALA A 31 3.50 9.43 5.32
CA ALA A 31 2.89 10.75 5.27
C ALA A 31 1.40 10.67 5.00
N SER A 32 0.67 11.67 5.46
CA SER A 32 -0.76 11.82 5.19
C SER A 32 -1.00 13.18 4.56
N ALA A 33 -1.79 13.22 3.47
CA ALA A 33 -2.20 14.48 2.86
C ALA A 33 -3.31 15.11 3.71
N SER A 34 -3.05 16.32 4.18
CA SER A 34 -4.00 17.05 5.01
C SER A 34 -5.28 17.37 4.25
N GLY A 35 -6.43 17.10 4.85
CA GLY A 35 -7.73 17.44 4.30
C GLY A 35 -8.22 16.57 3.15
N LEU A 36 -7.49 15.50 2.80
CA LEU A 36 -7.86 14.59 1.74
C LEU A 36 -8.03 13.18 2.29
N GLY A 37 -9.01 12.45 1.77
CA GLY A 37 -9.26 11.07 2.16
C GLY A 37 -9.80 10.92 3.58
N LEU A 38 -9.80 9.70 4.08
CA LEU A 38 -10.25 9.37 5.42
C LEU A 38 -9.11 9.51 6.43
N PRO A 39 -9.37 10.04 7.63
CA PRO A 39 -8.38 9.94 8.71
C PRO A 39 -8.04 8.47 8.97
N GLU A 40 -6.80 8.19 9.34
CA GLU A 40 -6.33 6.81 9.58
C GLU A 40 -7.21 6.07 10.60
N ASP A 41 -7.55 6.72 11.70
CA ASP A 41 -8.41 6.12 12.73
C ASP A 41 -9.78 5.72 12.18
N SER A 42 -10.38 6.56 11.33
CA SER A 42 -11.67 6.24 10.71
C SER A 42 -11.55 5.06 9.77
N PHE A 43 -10.47 5.00 8.98
CA PHE A 43 -10.21 3.89 8.06
C PHE A 43 -10.04 2.58 8.83
N ASN A 44 -9.32 2.59 9.94
CA ASN A 44 -9.09 1.40 10.76
C ASN A 44 -10.34 0.89 11.48
N ARG A 45 -11.38 1.72 11.60
CA ARG A 45 -12.66 1.34 12.22
C ARG A 45 -13.64 0.70 11.24
N ILE A 46 -13.35 0.72 9.94
CA ILE A 46 -14.22 0.10 8.95
C ILE A 46 -14.17 -1.41 9.14
N PRO A 47 -15.31 -2.07 9.43
CA PRO A 47 -15.30 -3.50 9.79
C PRO A 47 -14.97 -4.42 8.61
N THR A 48 -15.26 -3.99 7.40
CA THR A 48 -14.98 -4.78 6.19
C THR A 48 -14.35 -3.88 5.15
N VAL A 49 -13.15 -4.23 4.71
CA VAL A 49 -12.44 -3.53 3.64
C VAL A 49 -12.19 -4.51 2.51
N ILE A 50 -12.65 -4.15 1.31
CA ILE A 50 -12.41 -4.92 0.11
C ILE A 50 -11.51 -4.08 -0.79
N ALA A 51 -10.29 -4.56 -1.02
CA ALA A 51 -9.32 -3.90 -1.88
C ALA A 51 -9.31 -4.59 -3.24
N VAL A 52 -9.53 -3.83 -4.30
CA VAL A 52 -9.51 -4.34 -5.67
C VAL A 52 -8.36 -3.68 -6.41
N ALA A 53 -7.40 -4.46 -6.85
CA ALA A 53 -6.26 -3.95 -7.62
C ALA A 53 -5.64 -5.07 -8.43
N ALA A 54 -5.16 -4.77 -9.61
CA ALA A 54 -4.64 -5.76 -10.55
C ALA A 54 -3.38 -5.25 -11.27
N GLY A 55 -2.60 -6.18 -11.79
CA GLY A 55 -1.40 -5.90 -12.54
C GLY A 55 -0.13 -6.09 -11.72
N SER A 56 0.84 -6.80 -12.29
CA SER A 56 2.11 -7.10 -11.62
C SER A 56 2.88 -5.85 -11.20
N ARG A 57 2.69 -4.74 -11.92
CA ARG A 57 3.33 -3.46 -11.60
C ARG A 57 2.86 -2.87 -10.27
N LYS A 58 1.67 -3.25 -9.82
CA LYS A 58 1.08 -2.75 -8.58
C LYS A 58 1.37 -3.66 -7.38
N ALA A 59 2.12 -4.73 -7.58
CA ALA A 59 2.35 -5.72 -6.53
C ALA A 59 2.92 -5.12 -5.24
N GLU A 60 3.90 -4.25 -5.33
CA GLU A 60 4.48 -3.61 -4.15
C GLU A 60 3.47 -2.72 -3.43
N ALA A 61 2.70 -1.93 -4.18
CA ALA A 61 1.65 -1.08 -3.61
C ALA A 61 0.57 -1.92 -2.94
N ILE A 62 0.13 -3.00 -3.58
CA ILE A 62 -0.87 -3.91 -3.03
C ILE A 62 -0.38 -4.52 -1.72
N LEU A 63 0.87 -4.98 -1.71
CA LEU A 63 1.48 -5.58 -0.51
C LEU A 63 1.54 -4.57 0.64
N ALA A 64 1.95 -3.34 0.36
CA ALA A 64 2.00 -2.27 1.35
C ALA A 64 0.62 -2.00 1.97
N VAL A 65 -0.42 -1.88 1.13
CA VAL A 65 -1.78 -1.61 1.60
C VAL A 65 -2.33 -2.77 2.43
N THR A 66 -2.11 -4.01 2.01
CA THR A 66 -2.59 -5.18 2.75
C THR A 66 -1.85 -5.37 4.06
N ARG A 67 -0.58 -4.98 4.14
CA ARG A 67 0.18 -4.99 5.39
C ARG A 67 -0.28 -3.89 6.36
N HIS A 68 -0.68 -2.74 5.82
CA HIS A 68 -1.25 -1.65 6.62
C HIS A 68 -2.64 -2.03 7.15
N HIS A 69 -3.43 -2.74 6.35
CA HIS A 69 -4.76 -3.23 6.67
C HIS A 69 -4.82 -4.75 6.58
N HIS A 70 -4.36 -5.44 7.62
CA HIS A 70 -4.27 -6.91 7.59
C HIS A 70 -5.62 -7.63 7.54
N HIS A 71 -6.72 -6.95 7.84
CA HIS A 71 -8.07 -7.53 7.78
C HIS A 71 -8.78 -7.26 6.45
N ALA A 72 -8.10 -6.60 5.51
CA ALA A 72 -8.68 -6.33 4.19
C ALA A 72 -8.76 -7.61 3.36
N CYS A 73 -9.84 -7.73 2.59
CA CYS A 73 -9.98 -8.78 1.59
C CYS A 73 -9.45 -8.24 0.26
N LEU A 74 -8.48 -8.90 -0.32
CA LEU A 74 -7.88 -8.48 -1.59
C LEU A 74 -8.49 -9.26 -2.74
N VAL A 75 -8.97 -8.52 -3.75
CA VAL A 75 -9.39 -9.09 -5.04
C VAL A 75 -8.38 -8.62 -6.08
N THR A 76 -7.66 -9.55 -6.68
CA THR A 76 -6.57 -9.24 -7.60
C THR A 76 -6.48 -10.25 -8.74
N ASP A 77 -5.54 -10.06 -9.65
CA ASP A 77 -5.30 -10.99 -10.74
C ASP A 77 -4.09 -11.91 -10.45
N GLU A 78 -3.91 -12.90 -11.30
CA GLU A 78 -2.81 -13.86 -11.18
C GLU A 78 -1.44 -13.19 -11.27
N GLY A 79 -1.27 -12.22 -12.16
CA GLY A 79 0.01 -11.53 -12.32
C GLY A 79 0.45 -10.80 -11.05
N ALA A 80 -0.46 -10.05 -10.44
CA ALA A 80 -0.18 -9.36 -9.19
C ALA A 80 0.06 -10.35 -8.05
N ALA A 81 -0.77 -11.38 -7.93
CA ALA A 81 -0.64 -12.39 -6.89
C ALA A 81 0.72 -13.12 -6.98
N THR A 82 1.13 -13.51 -8.17
CA THR A 82 2.43 -14.16 -8.41
C THR A 82 3.58 -13.25 -7.98
N ARG A 83 3.53 -11.99 -8.39
CA ARG A 83 4.60 -11.05 -8.05
C ARG A 83 4.66 -10.75 -6.55
N ILE A 84 3.50 -10.66 -5.89
CA ILE A 84 3.43 -10.48 -4.44
C ILE A 84 4.11 -11.65 -3.73
N MET A 85 3.83 -12.88 -4.16
CA MET A 85 4.45 -14.06 -3.57
C MET A 85 5.96 -14.09 -3.79
N GLU A 86 6.44 -13.66 -4.95
CA GLU A 86 7.87 -13.52 -5.22
C GLU A 86 8.52 -12.52 -4.26
N LEU A 87 7.88 -11.38 -4.04
CA LEU A 87 8.39 -10.35 -3.12
C LEU A 87 8.49 -10.89 -1.68
N ILE A 88 7.47 -11.59 -1.22
CA ILE A 88 7.45 -12.17 0.12
C ILE A 88 8.55 -13.23 0.27
N ARG A 89 8.72 -14.10 -0.73
CA ARG A 89 9.76 -15.14 -0.71
C ARG A 89 11.16 -14.54 -0.70
N ALA A 90 11.37 -13.45 -1.46
CA ALA A 90 12.65 -12.76 -1.48
C ALA A 90 13.00 -12.18 -0.10
N GLU A 91 12.02 -11.65 0.62
CA GLU A 91 12.23 -11.16 1.98
C GLU A 91 12.64 -12.27 2.94
N LYS A 92 12.02 -13.44 2.82
CA LYS A 92 12.31 -14.59 3.68
C LYS A 92 13.65 -15.24 3.37
N ALA A 93 14.19 -15.04 2.19
CA ALA A 93 15.48 -15.58 1.78
C ALA A 93 16.68 -14.79 2.33
N LEU A 94 16.44 -13.60 2.87
CA LEU A 94 17.50 -12.76 3.47
C LEU A 94 17.80 -13.17 4.96
#